data_5d0ca73f7672f6016439cdbede0adcd1
#
_entry.id   5d0ca73f7672f6016439cdbede0adcd1
#
_cell.length_a   1.000
_cell.length_b   1.000
_cell.length_c   1.000
_cell.angle_alpha   90.00
_cell.angle_beta   90.00
_cell.angle_gamma   90.00
#
_symmetry.space_group_name_H-M   'P 1'
#
loop_
_entity.id
_entity.type
_entity.pdbx_description
1 polymer ?
#
loop_
_entity_poly.entity_id
_entity_poly.type
_entity_poly.pdbx_seq_one_letter_code
_entity_poly.pdbx_strand_id
1 'polypeptide(L)'
;MRTSAPGCSECSRRQAIARGFTLIELMVVMVIIAVGISVAVIALRPDNRGVVRQEGDRLAALLGLANEESGTNGTPLAWIGNEGGYEFLARELTDQGPDWIVIRGDDLLHPRQLPTGTYIRSIQVDGQTLGFGQRVSLGNQATHDLSVEIALGEDRVKVTGKAGHFQSALASGDGT
;
A
#
# COMPACT_ATOMS: atom_id res chain seq x y z
N MET A 1 -40.53 -11.58 91.59
CA MET A 1 -39.38 -11.82 90.70
C MET A 1 -39.73 -11.26 89.32
N ARG A 2 -38.98 -10.28 88.92
CA ARG A 2 -39.22 -9.53 87.62
C ARG A 2 -38.42 -10.22 86.56
N THR A 3 -39.06 -10.50 85.41
CA THR A 3 -38.38 -10.95 84.22
C THR A 3 -38.56 -9.94 83.13
N SER A 4 -37.46 -9.26 82.78
CA SER A 4 -37.41 -8.30 81.69
C SER A 4 -37.20 -9.00 80.36
N ALA A 5 -38.00 -8.71 79.37
CA ALA A 5 -37.81 -9.11 78.00
C ALA A 5 -36.85 -8.13 77.29
N PRO A 6 -35.91 -8.61 76.43
CA PRO A 6 -35.06 -7.76 75.64
C PRO A 6 -35.79 -7.34 74.34
N GLY A 7 -35.62 -6.05 74.03
CA GLY A 7 -36.21 -5.40 72.86
C GLY A 7 -35.61 -5.91 71.52
N CYS A 8 -36.50 -6.03 70.57
CA CYS A 8 -36.17 -6.35 69.20
C CYS A 8 -35.64 -5.09 68.49
N SER A 9 -34.38 -5.05 68.16
CA SER A 9 -33.79 -4.01 67.34
C SER A 9 -34.30 -4.11 65.88
N GLU A 10 -35.07 -3.10 65.49
CA GLU A 10 -35.51 -2.92 64.08
C GLU A 10 -34.34 -2.85 63.13
N CYS A 11 -34.19 -3.89 62.38
CA CYS A 11 -33.26 -3.92 61.25
C CYS A 11 -33.83 -3.07 60.09
N SER A 12 -33.43 -1.79 60.05
CA SER A 12 -33.80 -0.86 58.99
C SER A 12 -33.16 -1.34 57.67
N ARG A 13 -33.95 -2.12 56.93
CA ARG A 13 -33.55 -2.57 55.58
C ARG A 13 -33.65 -1.33 54.66
N ARG A 14 -32.49 -0.70 54.39
CA ARG A 14 -32.36 0.32 53.31
C ARG A 14 -32.75 -0.33 51.98
N GLN A 15 -33.94 -0.06 51.51
CA GLN A 15 -34.34 -0.37 50.14
C GLN A 15 -33.47 0.46 49.21
N ALA A 16 -32.54 -0.22 48.55
CA ALA A 16 -31.84 0.36 47.42
C ALA A 16 -32.87 0.61 46.28
N ILE A 17 -33.17 1.86 46.05
CA ILE A 17 -34.04 2.27 44.94
C ILE A 17 -33.29 1.89 43.66
N ALA A 18 -33.71 0.81 43.02
CA ALA A 18 -33.24 0.46 41.68
C ALA A 18 -33.71 1.56 40.72
N ARG A 19 -32.81 2.45 40.35
CA ARG A 19 -33.05 3.44 39.30
C ARG A 19 -33.18 2.69 37.95
N GLY A 20 -34.38 2.61 37.44
CA GLY A 20 -34.61 2.12 36.08
C GLY A 20 -34.10 3.14 35.07
N PHE A 21 -33.54 2.68 33.99
CA PHE A 21 -33.14 3.50 32.85
C PHE A 21 -34.39 4.20 32.25
N THR A 22 -34.29 5.47 31.96
CA THR A 22 -35.37 6.19 31.28
C THR A 22 -35.28 5.96 29.78
N LEU A 23 -36.43 5.98 29.10
CA LEU A 23 -36.48 5.81 27.64
C LEU A 23 -35.63 6.86 26.92
N ILE A 24 -35.61 8.08 27.44
CA ILE A 24 -34.81 9.18 26.88
C ILE A 24 -33.31 8.96 27.04
N GLU A 25 -32.87 8.36 28.14
CA GLU A 25 -31.44 8.01 28.36
C GLU A 25 -30.96 6.99 27.32
N LEU A 26 -31.81 5.99 27.01
CA LEU A 26 -31.51 5.00 26.01
C LEU A 26 -31.45 5.61 24.61
N MET A 27 -32.34 6.56 24.29
CA MET A 27 -32.30 7.28 23.01
C MET A 27 -31.03 8.13 22.86
N VAL A 28 -30.61 8.83 23.92
CA VAL A 28 -29.38 9.63 23.91
C VAL A 28 -28.15 8.75 23.73
N VAL A 29 -28.09 7.61 24.41
CA VAL A 29 -26.97 6.65 24.25
C VAL A 29 -26.90 6.13 22.81
N MET A 30 -28.05 5.78 22.20
CA MET A 30 -28.09 5.33 20.81
C MET A 30 -27.60 6.39 19.82
N VAL A 31 -27.94 7.67 20.06
CA VAL A 31 -27.45 8.79 19.23
C VAL A 31 -25.94 8.96 19.38
N ILE A 32 -25.41 8.87 20.61
CA ILE A 32 -23.95 8.98 20.85
C ILE A 32 -23.22 7.84 20.16
N ILE A 33 -23.71 6.60 20.27
CA ILE A 33 -23.13 5.43 19.61
C ILE A 33 -23.17 5.60 18.09
N ALA A 34 -24.29 6.03 17.52
CA ALA A 34 -24.45 6.25 16.09
C ALA A 34 -23.44 7.29 15.55
N VAL A 35 -23.27 8.40 16.26
CA VAL A 35 -22.28 9.42 15.92
C VAL A 35 -20.86 8.87 16.06
N GLY A 36 -20.56 8.14 17.14
CA GLY A 36 -19.26 7.52 17.36
C GLY A 36 -18.88 6.51 16.26
N ILE A 37 -19.82 5.68 15.84
CA ILE A 37 -19.61 4.72 14.73
C ILE A 37 -19.38 5.47 13.42
N SER A 38 -20.13 6.52 13.14
CA SER A 38 -19.98 7.32 11.92
C SER A 38 -18.58 7.91 11.78
N VAL A 39 -18.01 8.43 12.86
CA VAL A 39 -16.64 8.97 12.90
C VAL A 39 -15.60 7.85 12.72
N ALA A 40 -15.80 6.69 13.38
CA ALA A 40 -14.89 5.56 13.32
C ALA A 40 -14.80 4.97 11.89
N VAL A 41 -15.91 4.89 11.16
CA VAL A 41 -15.93 4.38 9.77
C VAL A 41 -15.11 5.27 8.83
N ILE A 42 -15.12 6.59 9.02
CA ILE A 42 -14.33 7.53 8.21
C ILE A 42 -12.84 7.35 8.48
N ALA A 43 -12.45 7.14 9.75
CA ALA A 43 -11.05 6.97 10.15
C ALA A 43 -10.43 5.64 9.70
N LEU A 44 -11.26 4.62 9.38
CA LEU A 44 -10.81 3.30 8.95
C LEU A 44 -10.74 3.13 7.42
N ARG A 45 -10.98 4.19 6.65
CA ARG A 45 -10.81 4.10 5.18
C ARG A 45 -9.34 3.84 4.87
N PRO A 46 -9.01 2.74 4.16
CA PRO A 46 -7.64 2.50 3.74
C PRO A 46 -7.17 3.64 2.83
N ASP A 47 -5.99 4.17 3.11
CA ASP A 47 -5.35 5.19 2.26
C ASP A 47 -4.72 4.55 1.03
N ASN A 48 -5.56 4.08 0.12
CA ASN A 48 -5.13 3.46 -1.13
C ASN A 48 -4.26 4.42 -1.95
N ARG A 49 -4.59 5.72 -1.91
CA ARG A 49 -3.85 6.75 -2.62
C ARG A 49 -2.43 6.92 -2.11
N GLY A 50 -2.24 6.87 -0.79
CA GLY A 50 -0.91 6.88 -0.17
C GLY A 50 -0.11 5.65 -0.54
N VAL A 51 -0.74 4.47 -0.55
CA VAL A 51 -0.08 3.20 -0.93
C VAL A 51 0.41 3.23 -2.38
N VAL A 52 -0.46 3.55 -3.36
CA VAL A 52 -0.04 3.58 -4.77
C VAL A 52 1.02 4.64 -5.03
N ARG A 53 0.92 5.81 -4.38
CA ARG A 53 1.91 6.87 -4.49
C ARG A 53 3.28 6.40 -3.98
N GLN A 54 3.32 5.78 -2.80
CA GLN A 54 4.55 5.26 -2.22
C GLN A 54 5.21 4.21 -3.11
N GLU A 55 4.41 3.28 -3.69
CA GLU A 55 4.95 2.26 -4.61
C GLU A 55 5.41 2.88 -5.94
N GLY A 56 4.72 3.90 -6.44
CA GLY A 56 5.16 4.66 -7.62
C GLY A 56 6.46 5.42 -7.39
N ASP A 57 6.56 6.14 -6.27
CA ASP A 57 7.79 6.86 -5.89
C ASP A 57 8.98 5.90 -5.75
N ARG A 58 8.73 4.74 -5.11
CA ARG A 58 9.75 3.70 -4.95
C ARG A 58 10.18 3.12 -6.29
N LEU A 59 9.25 2.74 -7.17
CA LEU A 59 9.58 2.21 -8.49
C LEU A 59 10.38 3.23 -9.31
N ALA A 60 9.99 4.52 -9.28
CA ALA A 60 10.71 5.58 -9.96
C ALA A 60 12.16 5.71 -9.45
N ALA A 61 12.36 5.68 -8.14
CA ALA A 61 13.68 5.75 -7.53
C ALA A 61 14.56 4.54 -7.90
N LEU A 62 14.00 3.32 -7.86
CA LEU A 62 14.74 2.09 -8.21
C LEU A 62 15.09 2.02 -9.71
N LEU A 63 14.19 2.44 -10.59
CA LEU A 63 14.47 2.54 -12.02
C LEU A 63 15.58 3.57 -12.31
N GLY A 64 15.55 4.70 -11.60
CA GLY A 64 16.60 5.72 -11.68
C GLY A 64 17.96 5.19 -11.23
N LEU A 65 17.99 4.53 -10.06
CA LEU A 65 19.20 3.89 -9.52
C LEU A 65 19.77 2.85 -10.49
N ALA A 66 18.93 1.91 -10.94
CA ALA A 66 19.37 0.86 -11.86
C ALA A 66 19.86 1.42 -13.20
N ASN A 67 19.22 2.50 -13.69
CA ASN A 67 19.67 3.17 -14.91
C ASN A 67 21.04 3.84 -14.74
N GLU A 68 21.27 4.51 -13.60
CA GLU A 68 22.54 5.14 -13.26
C GLU A 68 23.65 4.09 -13.06
N GLU A 69 23.36 3.02 -12.34
CA GLU A 69 24.30 1.92 -12.09
C GLU A 69 24.72 1.24 -13.39
N SER A 70 23.76 0.94 -14.26
CA SER A 70 24.04 0.38 -15.59
C SER A 70 24.90 1.29 -16.44
N GLY A 71 24.68 2.62 -16.34
CA GLY A 71 25.50 3.61 -17.04
C GLY A 71 26.92 3.76 -16.49
N THR A 72 27.09 3.67 -15.18
CA THR A 72 28.38 3.90 -14.49
C THR A 72 29.26 2.66 -14.48
N ASN A 73 28.70 1.50 -14.15
CA ASN A 73 29.44 0.26 -14.00
C ASN A 73 29.63 -0.50 -15.33
N GLY A 74 28.92 -0.06 -16.38
CA GLY A 74 28.97 -0.73 -17.68
C GLY A 74 28.31 -2.10 -17.71
N THR A 75 27.69 -2.54 -16.61
CA THR A 75 26.92 -3.77 -16.55
C THR A 75 25.51 -3.53 -17.09
N PRO A 76 25.10 -4.16 -18.20
CA PRO A 76 23.76 -3.97 -18.69
C PRO A 76 22.73 -4.46 -17.67
N LEU A 77 21.84 -3.59 -17.25
CA LEU A 77 20.70 -3.91 -16.38
C LEU A 77 19.40 -3.88 -17.18
N ALA A 78 18.42 -4.61 -16.70
CA ALA A 78 17.09 -4.62 -17.26
C ALA A 78 16.03 -4.74 -16.15
N TRP A 79 14.83 -4.36 -16.48
CA TRP A 79 13.66 -4.45 -15.61
C TRP A 79 12.57 -5.27 -16.27
N ILE A 80 11.85 -6.06 -15.47
CA ILE A 80 10.66 -6.80 -15.87
C ILE A 80 9.54 -6.48 -14.90
N GLY A 81 8.38 -6.08 -15.43
CA GLY A 81 7.15 -5.92 -14.67
C GLY A 81 6.20 -7.08 -14.92
N ASN A 82 5.59 -7.57 -13.85
CA ASN A 82 4.49 -8.51 -13.86
C ASN A 82 3.28 -7.87 -13.16
N GLU A 83 2.12 -8.48 -13.28
CA GLU A 83 0.91 -7.92 -12.66
C GLU A 83 1.08 -7.66 -11.16
N GLY A 84 1.65 -8.60 -10.41
CA GLY A 84 1.80 -8.53 -8.94
C GLY A 84 3.15 -8.04 -8.43
N GLY A 85 4.08 -7.60 -9.30
CA GLY A 85 5.41 -7.19 -8.88
C GLY A 85 6.38 -6.92 -10.01
N TYR A 86 7.64 -6.77 -9.65
CA TYR A 86 8.70 -6.51 -10.63
C TYR A 86 10.05 -7.03 -10.15
N GLU A 87 10.97 -7.19 -11.08
CA GLU A 87 12.34 -7.65 -10.83
C GLU A 87 13.35 -6.94 -11.73
N PHE A 88 14.58 -6.88 -11.24
CA PHE A 88 15.72 -6.36 -11.98
C PHE A 88 16.65 -7.52 -12.36
N LEU A 89 17.25 -7.40 -13.54
CA LEU A 89 18.18 -8.39 -14.08
C LEU A 89 19.49 -7.72 -14.43
N ALA A 90 20.59 -8.44 -14.21
CA ALA A 90 21.90 -8.10 -14.71
C ALA A 90 22.29 -9.06 -15.84
N ARG A 91 23.03 -8.55 -16.81
CA ARG A 91 23.61 -9.39 -17.84
C ARG A 91 24.95 -9.93 -17.37
N GLU A 92 25.01 -11.22 -17.11
CA GLU A 92 26.20 -11.89 -16.63
C GLU A 92 26.76 -12.87 -17.67
N LEU A 93 28.08 -13.11 -17.62
CA LEU A 93 28.71 -14.13 -18.44
C LEU A 93 28.61 -15.48 -17.71
N THR A 94 27.84 -16.39 -18.29
CA THR A 94 27.70 -17.77 -17.79
C THR A 94 28.53 -18.73 -18.62
N ASP A 95 28.64 -20.00 -18.19
CA ASP A 95 29.33 -21.07 -18.95
C ASP A 95 28.71 -21.29 -20.33
N GLN A 96 27.47 -20.89 -20.54
CA GLN A 96 26.73 -21.01 -21.82
C GLN A 96 26.77 -19.72 -22.65
N GLY A 97 27.45 -18.69 -22.15
CA GLY A 97 27.50 -17.36 -22.76
C GLY A 97 26.77 -16.27 -21.93
N PRO A 98 26.66 -15.05 -22.46
CA PRO A 98 26.01 -13.97 -21.75
C PRO A 98 24.50 -14.22 -21.60
N ASP A 99 24.02 -14.22 -20.36
CA ASP A 99 22.62 -14.42 -20.01
C ASP A 99 22.11 -13.38 -19.03
N TRP A 100 20.79 -13.28 -18.88
CA TRP A 100 20.14 -12.36 -17.97
C TRP A 100 19.76 -13.07 -16.67
N ILE A 101 20.38 -12.64 -15.58
CA ILE A 101 20.21 -13.23 -14.26
C ILE A 101 19.42 -12.25 -13.35
N VAL A 102 18.40 -12.76 -12.68
CA VAL A 102 17.62 -11.97 -11.71
C VAL A 102 18.50 -11.61 -10.52
N ILE A 103 18.60 -10.32 -10.21
CA ILE A 103 19.37 -9.80 -9.09
C ILE A 103 18.65 -10.19 -7.79
N ARG A 104 19.27 -11.02 -6.95
CA ARG A 104 18.69 -11.50 -5.68
C ARG A 104 19.50 -11.10 -4.46
N GLY A 105 20.77 -10.80 -4.64
CA GLY A 105 21.73 -10.50 -3.56
C GLY A 105 21.90 -9.01 -3.25
N ASP A 106 21.16 -8.13 -3.93
CA ASP A 106 21.17 -6.70 -3.71
C ASP A 106 20.03 -6.26 -2.80
N ASP A 107 20.30 -5.34 -1.86
CA ASP A 107 19.32 -4.89 -0.88
C ASP A 107 18.22 -4.01 -1.50
N LEU A 108 18.48 -3.40 -2.65
CA LEU A 108 17.56 -2.47 -3.33
C LEU A 108 16.91 -3.10 -4.58
N LEU A 109 17.72 -3.74 -5.43
CA LEU A 109 17.28 -4.24 -6.74
C LEU A 109 16.75 -5.68 -6.72
N HIS A 110 16.50 -6.27 -5.54
CA HIS A 110 15.92 -7.62 -5.43
C HIS A 110 14.46 -7.66 -5.95
N PRO A 111 13.96 -8.85 -6.33
CA PRO A 111 12.57 -9.04 -6.77
C PRO A 111 11.57 -8.54 -5.73
N ARG A 112 10.58 -7.78 -6.17
CA ARG A 112 9.59 -7.18 -5.30
C ARG A 112 8.16 -7.58 -5.66
N GLN A 113 7.42 -7.96 -4.63
CA GLN A 113 5.96 -8.13 -4.67
C GLN A 113 5.29 -6.82 -4.26
N LEU A 114 4.28 -6.42 -4.99
CA LEU A 114 3.45 -5.27 -4.62
C LEU A 114 2.55 -5.61 -3.42
N PRO A 115 2.14 -4.60 -2.62
CA PRO A 115 1.19 -4.79 -1.54
C PRO A 115 -0.11 -5.43 -2.01
N THR A 116 -0.79 -6.14 -1.11
CA THR A 116 -2.06 -6.82 -1.41
C THR A 116 -3.08 -5.91 -2.08
N GLY A 117 -3.61 -6.33 -3.21
CA GLY A 117 -4.60 -5.59 -4.00
C GLY A 117 -3.99 -4.54 -4.94
N THR A 118 -2.69 -4.25 -4.82
CA THR A 118 -1.96 -3.37 -5.75
C THR A 118 -1.45 -4.18 -6.92
N TYR A 119 -1.54 -3.64 -8.12
CA TYR A 119 -1.08 -4.33 -9.33
C TYR A 119 -0.55 -3.35 -10.37
N ILE A 120 0.34 -3.84 -11.24
CA ILE A 120 0.75 -3.10 -12.43
C ILE A 120 -0.35 -3.26 -13.47
N ARG A 121 -0.97 -2.14 -13.85
CA ARG A 121 -2.07 -2.11 -14.82
C ARG A 121 -1.58 -2.15 -16.25
N SER A 122 -0.56 -1.38 -16.55
CA SER A 122 0.01 -1.28 -17.90
C SER A 122 1.48 -0.89 -17.86
N ILE A 123 2.21 -1.36 -18.86
CA ILE A 123 3.59 -0.99 -19.14
C ILE A 123 3.62 -0.51 -20.58
N GLN A 124 4.23 0.63 -20.82
CA GLN A 124 4.40 1.19 -22.16
C GLN A 124 5.86 1.59 -22.36
N VAL A 125 6.38 1.29 -23.53
CA VAL A 125 7.73 1.69 -23.97
C VAL A 125 7.58 2.39 -25.30
N ASP A 126 8.05 3.63 -25.40
CA ASP A 126 7.93 4.48 -26.60
C ASP A 126 6.47 4.60 -27.09
N GLY A 127 5.52 4.67 -26.14
CA GLY A 127 4.09 4.77 -26.40
C GLY A 127 3.41 3.47 -26.83
N GLN A 128 4.15 2.37 -26.95
CA GLN A 128 3.60 1.03 -27.26
C GLN A 128 3.41 0.21 -26.00
N THR A 129 2.26 -0.47 -25.88
CA THR A 129 1.99 -1.36 -24.75
C THR A 129 2.91 -2.56 -24.79
N LEU A 130 3.61 -2.79 -23.69
CA LEU A 130 4.49 -3.95 -23.49
C LEU A 130 3.74 -5.02 -22.68
N GLY A 131 3.87 -6.28 -23.07
CA GLY A 131 3.31 -7.40 -22.30
C GLY A 131 4.06 -7.64 -20.98
N PHE A 132 3.36 -8.16 -19.99
CA PHE A 132 4.00 -8.59 -18.73
C PHE A 132 5.08 -9.65 -18.98
N GLY A 133 6.12 -9.62 -18.16
CA GLY A 133 7.27 -10.52 -18.30
C GLY A 133 8.24 -10.14 -19.41
N GLN A 134 7.94 -9.11 -20.18
CA GLN A 134 8.87 -8.61 -21.18
C GLN A 134 9.91 -7.69 -20.56
N ARG A 135 11.13 -7.79 -21.06
CA ARG A 135 12.29 -7.09 -20.51
C ARG A 135 12.46 -5.70 -21.12
N VAL A 136 12.66 -4.71 -20.24
CA VAL A 136 13.01 -3.34 -20.59
C VAL A 136 14.47 -3.12 -20.23
N SER A 137 15.32 -2.80 -21.19
CA SER A 137 16.74 -2.50 -20.96
C SER A 137 16.89 -1.13 -20.29
N LEU A 138 17.84 -1.03 -19.36
CA LEU A 138 18.19 0.20 -18.64
C LEU A 138 19.65 0.61 -18.96
N GLY A 139 19.98 1.87 -18.72
CA GLY A 139 21.32 2.42 -18.92
C GLY A 139 21.40 3.40 -20.09
N ASN A 140 22.58 3.94 -20.32
CA ASN A 140 22.84 5.06 -21.26
C ASN A 140 22.48 4.74 -22.74
N GLN A 141 22.34 3.47 -23.09
CA GLN A 141 21.93 3.06 -24.44
C GLN A 141 20.40 2.88 -24.56
N ALA A 142 19.67 2.89 -23.44
CA ALA A 142 18.23 2.77 -23.40
C ALA A 142 17.58 4.15 -23.35
N THR A 143 17.44 4.80 -24.50
CA THR A 143 16.73 6.09 -24.64
C THR A 143 15.23 5.92 -24.73
N HIS A 144 14.67 4.83 -24.19
CA HIS A 144 13.26 4.53 -24.26
C HIS A 144 12.44 5.38 -23.29
N ASP A 145 11.32 5.89 -23.75
CA ASP A 145 10.31 6.51 -22.89
C ASP A 145 9.50 5.38 -22.21
N LEU A 146 9.78 5.12 -20.93
CA LEU A 146 9.07 4.11 -20.12
C LEU A 146 7.90 4.75 -19.36
N SER A 147 6.75 4.10 -19.39
CA SER A 147 5.59 4.47 -18.60
C SER A 147 4.98 3.24 -17.94
N VAL A 148 4.87 3.24 -16.62
CA VAL A 148 4.27 2.16 -15.83
C VAL A 148 3.12 2.73 -15.02
N GLU A 149 1.93 2.11 -15.10
CA GLU A 149 0.77 2.47 -14.29
C GLU A 149 0.55 1.42 -13.22
N ILE A 150 0.56 1.86 -11.95
CA ILE A 150 0.26 1.03 -10.77
C ILE A 150 -1.11 1.47 -10.23
N ALA A 151 -1.95 0.50 -9.85
CA ALA A 151 -3.30 0.74 -9.38
C ALA A 151 -3.61 -0.04 -8.09
N LEU A 152 -4.51 0.53 -7.27
CA LEU A 152 -5.14 -0.10 -6.11
C LEU A 152 -6.59 0.40 -6.02
N GLY A 153 -7.54 -0.44 -6.39
CA GLY A 153 -8.93 -0.02 -6.55
C GLY A 153 -9.08 1.05 -7.65
N GLU A 154 -9.56 2.23 -7.29
CA GLU A 154 -9.74 3.35 -8.22
C GLU A 154 -8.52 4.30 -8.28
N ASP A 155 -7.64 4.22 -7.28
CA ASP A 155 -6.46 5.06 -7.20
C ASP A 155 -5.34 4.52 -8.10
N ARG A 156 -4.65 5.45 -8.77
CA ARG A 156 -3.61 5.13 -9.74
C ARG A 156 -2.43 6.08 -9.62
N VAL A 157 -1.25 5.55 -9.87
CA VAL A 157 -0.02 6.31 -10.05
C VAL A 157 0.63 5.93 -11.36
N LYS A 158 1.12 6.91 -12.08
CA LYS A 158 1.88 6.74 -13.31
C LYS A 158 3.33 7.07 -13.05
N VAL A 159 4.20 6.10 -13.26
CA VAL A 159 5.66 6.29 -13.27
C VAL A 159 6.10 6.50 -14.70
N THR A 160 6.76 7.59 -14.97
CA THR A 160 7.28 7.92 -16.30
C THR A 160 8.77 8.14 -16.24
N GLY A 161 9.47 7.62 -17.22
CA GLY A 161 10.92 7.79 -17.37
C GLY A 161 11.28 8.20 -18.78
N LYS A 162 12.16 9.19 -18.89
CA LYS A 162 12.74 9.65 -20.15
C LYS A 162 14.22 9.93 -19.98
N ALA A 163 15.04 9.34 -20.83
CA ALA A 163 16.49 9.52 -20.79
C ALA A 163 17.11 9.28 -19.39
N GLY A 164 16.63 8.27 -18.66
CA GLY A 164 17.14 7.91 -17.34
C GLY A 164 16.57 8.69 -16.16
N HIS A 165 15.72 9.70 -16.40
CA HIS A 165 15.04 10.44 -15.34
C HIS A 165 13.64 9.88 -15.12
N PHE A 166 13.40 9.31 -13.95
CA PHE A 166 12.13 8.69 -13.59
C PHE A 166 11.40 9.53 -12.53
N GLN A 167 10.10 9.67 -12.71
CA GLN A 167 9.23 10.39 -11.78
C GLN A 167 7.87 9.70 -11.68
N SER A 168 7.24 9.82 -10.53
CA SER A 168 5.88 9.35 -10.31
C SER A 168 4.90 10.51 -10.24
N ALA A 169 3.69 10.32 -10.73
CA ALA A 169 2.59 11.26 -10.59
C ALA A 169 1.28 10.50 -10.38
N LEU A 170 0.44 10.97 -9.46
CA LEU A 170 -0.91 10.43 -9.34
C LEU A 170 -1.66 10.64 -10.66
N ALA A 171 -2.19 9.58 -11.23
CA ALA A 171 -3.05 9.69 -12.39
C ALA A 171 -4.42 10.19 -11.90
N SER A 172 -4.84 11.35 -12.40
CA SER A 172 -6.22 11.79 -12.22
C SER A 172 -7.11 10.79 -12.94
N GLY A 173 -8.11 10.24 -12.24
CA GLY A 173 -9.10 9.40 -12.89
C GLY A 173 -9.77 10.21 -13.99
N ASP A 174 -9.55 9.84 -15.24
CA ASP A 174 -10.39 10.31 -16.34
C ASP A 174 -11.79 9.79 -16.07
N GLY A 175 -12.62 10.65 -15.48
CA GLY A 175 -14.05 10.44 -15.46
C GLY A 175 -14.56 10.54 -16.90
N THR A 176 -14.96 9.42 -17.44
CA THR A 176 -15.87 9.35 -18.58
C THR A 176 -17.19 8.81 -18.08
#